data_1b18300e97a00b7c3d0f28b5e2656189
#
_entry.id   1b18300e97a00b7c3d0f28b5e2656189
#
_cell.length_a   1.000
_cell.length_b   1.000
_cell.length_c   1.000
_cell.angle_alpha   90.00
_cell.angle_beta   90.00
_cell.angle_gamma   90.00
#
_symmetry.space_group_name_H-M   'P 1'
#
loop_
_entity.id
_entity.type
_entity.pdbx_description
1 polymer ?
#
loop_
_entity_poly.entity_id
_entity_poly.type
_entity_poly.pdbx_seq_one_letter_code
_entity_poly.pdbx_strand_id
1 'polypeptide(L)'
;MSSAVSASSKETTWGGGNKPLDASYGKLMMWFFLLSDGLSFSGFVAAYGYARFEFLDSWPIADEVFTHVPFLHGQELPMIYVAFMTFVLIMSSVTMVLAVDAGHQMKQSKVAFYMLLTIFGGLIFVGSQAWEWSTFINGDYGAVKTKGGNILQFIDSHSHHRVALDDFAHKHHSDRIQHEEANGLWFYDEGTLPTYSIDEVIEGMEASPNILIRTQILDEAGEKTILSREESLNILRANGKSIVNGANLWENEYGMPLFADFFFFITGFHGFHVFSGVIINIIIFFNVILGTYEKRGHYEMVEKVGLYWHFVDLVWVFVFTFFYLV
;
A
#
# COMPACT_ATOMS: atom_id res chain seq x y z
N MET A 1 -46.58 -3.51 -55.56
CA MET A 1 -45.15 -3.49 -55.33
C MET A 1 -44.89 -3.45 -53.83
N SER A 2 -44.58 -4.61 -53.28
CA SER A 2 -44.33 -4.78 -51.83
C SER A 2 -42.86 -4.54 -51.59
N SER A 3 -42.51 -3.48 -50.87
CA SER A 3 -41.16 -3.22 -50.41
C SER A 3 -40.85 -4.14 -49.22
N ALA A 4 -40.06 -5.17 -49.49
CA ALA A 4 -39.51 -6.00 -48.42
C ALA A 4 -38.51 -5.16 -47.61
N VAL A 5 -38.88 -4.84 -46.34
CA VAL A 5 -37.98 -4.28 -45.37
C VAL A 5 -36.99 -5.39 -44.98
N SER A 6 -35.75 -5.24 -45.39
CA SER A 6 -34.66 -6.07 -44.96
C SER A 6 -34.49 -5.92 -43.43
N ALA A 7 -34.96 -6.93 -42.70
CA ALA A 7 -34.66 -7.05 -41.27
C ALA A 7 -33.17 -7.35 -41.15
N SER A 8 -32.37 -6.38 -40.76
CA SER A 8 -31.02 -6.57 -40.28
C SER A 8 -31.04 -7.62 -39.20
N SER A 9 -30.46 -8.80 -39.43
CA SER A 9 -30.28 -9.84 -38.44
C SER A 9 -29.35 -9.27 -37.34
N LYS A 10 -29.96 -8.83 -36.21
CA LYS A 10 -29.21 -8.59 -34.98
C LYS A 10 -28.58 -9.94 -34.59
N GLU A 11 -27.27 -10.05 -34.73
CA GLU A 11 -26.54 -11.19 -34.22
C GLU A 11 -26.91 -11.39 -32.74
N THR A 12 -27.68 -12.43 -32.46
CA THR A 12 -28.08 -12.78 -31.11
C THR A 12 -26.95 -13.52 -30.44
N THR A 13 -26.08 -12.77 -29.76
CA THR A 13 -24.97 -13.30 -28.95
C THR A 13 -25.44 -14.26 -27.83
N TRP A 14 -26.74 -14.30 -27.58
CA TRP A 14 -27.39 -14.99 -26.44
C TRP A 14 -28.31 -16.14 -26.86
N GLY A 15 -28.01 -16.87 -27.92
CA GLY A 15 -28.75 -18.09 -28.28
C GLY A 15 -30.25 -17.93 -28.42
N GLY A 16 -30.76 -16.76 -28.85
CA GLY A 16 -32.17 -16.48 -29.08
C GLY A 16 -32.90 -15.77 -27.93
N GLY A 17 -32.25 -15.50 -26.80
CA GLY A 17 -32.81 -14.70 -25.68
C GLY A 17 -32.59 -13.20 -25.84
N ASN A 18 -33.25 -12.40 -24.99
CA ASN A 18 -33.01 -10.97 -24.89
C ASN A 18 -31.67 -10.71 -24.21
N LYS A 19 -30.97 -9.64 -24.63
CA LYS A 19 -29.73 -9.22 -23.97
C LYS A 19 -30.02 -8.79 -22.53
N PRO A 20 -29.45 -9.44 -21.50
CA PRO A 20 -29.60 -8.99 -20.14
C PRO A 20 -29.07 -7.55 -19.99
N LEU A 21 -29.84 -6.66 -19.36
CA LEU A 21 -29.49 -5.27 -19.11
C LEU A 21 -29.10 -4.48 -20.39
N ASP A 22 -29.49 -4.95 -21.58
CA ASP A 22 -29.06 -4.42 -22.89
C ASP A 22 -27.53 -4.31 -23.06
N ALA A 23 -26.76 -5.07 -22.25
CA ALA A 23 -25.30 -5.07 -22.24
C ALA A 23 -24.71 -6.14 -23.19
N SER A 24 -23.53 -5.86 -23.74
CA SER A 24 -22.79 -6.89 -24.47
C SER A 24 -22.30 -8.00 -23.51
N TYR A 25 -22.11 -9.22 -24.04
CA TYR A 25 -21.62 -10.35 -23.26
C TYR A 25 -20.32 -10.02 -22.52
N GLY A 26 -19.37 -9.35 -23.18
CA GLY A 26 -18.10 -8.99 -22.57
C GLY A 26 -18.22 -7.97 -21.43
N LYS A 27 -19.16 -7.00 -21.50
CA LYS A 27 -19.44 -6.10 -20.37
C LYS A 27 -20.03 -6.84 -19.19
N LEU A 28 -20.98 -7.75 -19.45
CA LEU A 28 -21.60 -8.53 -18.39
C LEU A 28 -20.58 -9.43 -17.67
N MET A 29 -19.70 -10.10 -18.42
CA MET A 29 -18.62 -10.90 -17.84
C MET A 29 -17.63 -10.05 -17.05
N MET A 30 -17.31 -8.84 -17.49
CA MET A 30 -16.50 -7.89 -16.72
C MET A 30 -17.17 -7.56 -15.37
N TRP A 31 -18.47 -7.29 -15.34
CA TRP A 31 -19.19 -7.04 -14.10
C TRP A 31 -19.12 -8.23 -13.13
N PHE A 32 -19.31 -9.45 -13.61
CA PHE A 32 -19.18 -10.64 -12.75
C PHE A 32 -17.76 -10.81 -12.22
N PHE A 33 -16.75 -10.56 -13.05
CA PHE A 33 -15.35 -10.58 -12.63
C PHE A 33 -15.10 -9.53 -11.53
N LEU A 34 -15.49 -8.27 -11.73
CA LEU A 34 -15.32 -7.21 -10.75
C LEU A 34 -16.05 -7.48 -9.43
N LEU A 35 -17.23 -8.10 -9.51
CA LEU A 35 -18.01 -8.45 -8.34
C LEU A 35 -17.34 -9.55 -7.52
N SER A 36 -16.79 -10.60 -8.17
CA SER A 36 -16.04 -11.65 -7.49
C SER A 36 -14.76 -11.12 -6.84
N ASP A 37 -14.08 -10.21 -7.52
CA ASP A 37 -12.85 -9.58 -7.03
C ASP A 37 -13.14 -8.64 -5.85
N GLY A 38 -14.22 -7.86 -5.94
CA GLY A 38 -14.71 -7.03 -4.86
C GLY A 38 -15.07 -7.81 -3.59
N LEU A 39 -15.65 -9.01 -3.72
CA LEU A 39 -15.88 -9.90 -2.59
C LEU A 39 -14.58 -10.37 -1.93
N SER A 40 -13.55 -10.67 -2.72
CA SER A 40 -12.22 -11.05 -2.20
C SER A 40 -11.58 -9.91 -1.42
N PHE A 41 -11.56 -8.69 -1.96
CA PHE A 41 -11.07 -7.51 -1.25
C PHE A 41 -11.86 -7.22 0.03
N SER A 42 -13.19 -7.34 -0.02
CA SER A 42 -14.04 -7.17 1.16
C SER A 42 -13.68 -8.16 2.27
N GLY A 43 -13.38 -9.41 1.90
CA GLY A 43 -12.91 -10.44 2.84
C GLY A 43 -11.58 -10.05 3.51
N PHE A 44 -10.63 -9.52 2.76
CA PHE A 44 -9.34 -9.09 3.31
C PHE A 44 -9.47 -7.88 4.24
N VAL A 45 -10.25 -6.88 3.85
CA VAL A 45 -10.51 -5.70 4.68
C VAL A 45 -11.29 -6.07 5.95
N ALA A 46 -12.24 -7.00 5.86
CA ALA A 46 -12.95 -7.51 7.02
C ALA A 46 -12.02 -8.28 7.98
N ALA A 47 -11.08 -9.09 7.46
CA ALA A 47 -10.08 -9.77 8.26
C ALA A 47 -9.13 -8.78 8.96
N TYR A 48 -8.70 -7.74 8.25
CA TYR A 48 -7.93 -6.64 8.83
C TYR A 48 -8.69 -5.95 9.97
N GLY A 49 -9.94 -5.55 9.72
CA GLY A 49 -10.78 -4.90 10.74
C GLY A 49 -10.99 -5.77 11.98
N TYR A 50 -11.19 -7.08 11.80
CA TYR A 50 -11.29 -8.02 12.91
C TYR A 50 -9.98 -8.12 13.71
N ALA A 51 -8.84 -8.26 13.02
CA ALA A 51 -7.53 -8.32 13.67
C ALA A 51 -7.22 -7.02 14.44
N ARG A 52 -7.52 -5.86 13.86
CA ARG A 52 -7.36 -4.58 14.53
C ARG A 52 -8.23 -4.47 15.79
N PHE A 53 -9.47 -4.91 15.72
CA PHE A 53 -10.38 -4.88 16.86
C PHE A 53 -9.90 -5.79 18.02
N GLU A 54 -9.34 -6.96 17.69
CA GLU A 54 -8.80 -7.90 18.67
C GLU A 54 -7.55 -7.36 19.39
N PHE A 55 -6.72 -6.58 18.68
CA PHE A 55 -5.43 -6.08 19.18
C PHE A 55 -5.39 -4.55 19.26
N LEU A 56 -6.52 -3.92 19.56
CA LEU A 56 -6.67 -2.47 19.52
C LEU A 56 -5.61 -1.74 20.37
N ASP A 57 -5.31 -2.24 21.55
CA ASP A 57 -4.38 -1.62 22.50
C ASP A 57 -2.91 -1.65 22.06
N SER A 58 -2.57 -2.46 21.07
CA SER A 58 -1.19 -2.62 20.55
C SER A 58 -1.07 -2.37 19.05
N TRP A 59 -2.16 -1.92 18.41
CA TRP A 59 -2.17 -1.65 16.98
C TRP A 59 -1.37 -0.40 16.64
N PRO A 60 -0.52 -0.42 15.61
CA PRO A 60 0.23 0.76 15.19
C PRO A 60 -0.68 1.93 14.81
N ILE A 61 -0.26 3.15 15.18
CA ILE A 61 -0.95 4.38 14.79
C ILE A 61 -0.49 4.77 13.38
N ALA A 62 -1.42 4.87 12.45
CA ALA A 62 -1.11 5.12 11.03
C ALA A 62 -0.36 6.45 10.81
N ASP A 63 -0.70 7.50 11.55
CA ASP A 63 -0.02 8.81 11.49
C ASP A 63 1.46 8.74 11.87
N GLU A 64 1.87 7.74 12.65
CA GLU A 64 3.26 7.53 13.04
C GLU A 64 4.03 6.63 12.07
N VAL A 65 3.31 5.81 11.30
CA VAL A 65 3.90 4.87 10.34
C VAL A 65 4.17 5.54 9.01
N PHE A 66 3.23 6.36 8.52
CA PHE A 66 3.26 6.96 7.19
C PHE A 66 3.59 8.45 7.21
N THR A 67 4.77 8.79 7.74
CA THR A 67 5.24 10.18 7.92
C THR A 67 6.14 10.66 6.78
N HIS A 68 6.65 9.75 5.96
CA HIS A 68 7.68 10.04 4.97
C HIS A 68 7.14 10.69 3.71
N VAL A 69 7.86 11.71 3.23
CA VAL A 69 7.60 12.35 1.93
C VAL A 69 8.88 12.36 1.11
N PRO A 70 8.87 11.90 -0.16
CA PRO A 70 10.03 11.97 -1.03
C PRO A 70 10.57 13.40 -1.10
N PHE A 71 11.90 13.53 -1.07
CA PHE A 71 12.63 14.82 -1.17
C PHE A 71 12.53 15.75 0.05
N LEU A 72 11.74 15.46 1.07
CA LEU A 72 11.59 16.26 2.29
C LEU A 72 12.13 15.49 3.50
N HIS A 73 13.44 15.18 3.47
CA HIS A 73 14.07 14.48 4.58
C HIS A 73 14.03 15.31 5.87
N GLY A 74 13.64 14.67 6.97
CA GLY A 74 13.62 15.29 8.30
C GLY A 74 12.35 16.09 8.63
N GLN A 75 11.31 16.04 7.79
CA GLN A 75 9.98 16.57 8.11
C GLN A 75 8.99 15.41 8.22
N GLU A 76 8.41 15.25 9.40
CA GLU A 76 7.31 14.33 9.62
C GLU A 76 6.03 14.98 9.10
N LEU A 77 5.55 14.51 7.96
CA LEU A 77 4.32 15.00 7.31
C LEU A 77 3.34 13.84 7.17
N PRO A 78 2.62 13.50 8.24
CA PRO A 78 1.74 12.34 8.25
C PRO A 78 0.71 12.43 7.13
N MET A 79 0.48 11.33 6.43
CA MET A 79 -0.53 11.14 5.39
C MET A 79 -0.41 11.99 4.12
N ILE A 80 0.46 13.00 4.04
CA ILE A 80 0.51 13.91 2.88
C ILE A 80 0.89 13.17 1.61
N TYR A 81 1.86 12.26 1.70
CA TYR A 81 2.30 11.50 0.54
C TYR A 81 1.22 10.54 0.04
N VAL A 82 0.55 9.86 0.95
CA VAL A 82 -0.54 8.92 0.63
C VAL A 82 -1.74 9.67 0.05
N ALA A 83 -2.07 10.85 0.58
CA ALA A 83 -3.09 11.72 0.00
C ALA A 83 -2.73 12.14 -1.43
N PHE A 84 -1.46 12.47 -1.69
CA PHE A 84 -0.98 12.82 -3.04
C PHE A 84 -1.13 11.64 -4.01
N MET A 85 -0.69 10.42 -3.63
CA MET A 85 -0.81 9.26 -4.52
C MET A 85 -2.28 8.88 -4.76
N THR A 86 -3.16 9.05 -3.76
CA THR A 86 -4.60 8.88 -3.89
C THR A 86 -5.18 9.89 -4.89
N PHE A 87 -4.79 11.16 -4.78
CA PHE A 87 -5.21 12.19 -5.72
C PHE A 87 -4.78 11.87 -7.16
N VAL A 88 -3.56 11.42 -7.39
CA VAL A 88 -3.06 11.02 -8.71
C VAL A 88 -3.90 9.88 -9.29
N LEU A 89 -4.25 8.87 -8.47
CA LEU A 89 -5.07 7.75 -8.92
C LEU A 89 -6.49 8.20 -9.29
N ILE A 90 -7.14 9.03 -8.47
CA ILE A 90 -8.47 9.61 -8.76
C ILE A 90 -8.42 10.44 -10.05
N MET A 91 -7.39 11.26 -10.26
CA MET A 91 -7.24 12.04 -11.48
C MET A 91 -7.05 11.14 -12.71
N SER A 92 -6.34 10.02 -12.56
CA SER A 92 -6.21 9.03 -13.64
C SER A 92 -7.56 8.37 -13.98
N SER A 93 -8.41 8.17 -12.98
CA SER A 93 -9.78 7.66 -13.15
C SER A 93 -10.63 8.66 -13.95
N VAL A 94 -10.52 9.97 -13.65
CA VAL A 94 -11.19 11.03 -14.42
C VAL A 94 -10.72 11.04 -15.89
N THR A 95 -9.41 10.92 -16.14
CA THR A 95 -8.91 10.85 -17.51
C THR A 95 -9.43 9.63 -18.27
N MET A 96 -9.63 8.51 -17.57
CA MET A 96 -10.23 7.31 -18.17
C MET A 96 -11.70 7.52 -18.54
N VAL A 97 -12.50 8.20 -17.73
CA VAL A 97 -13.89 8.60 -18.09
C VAL A 97 -13.89 9.45 -19.37
N LEU A 98 -12.98 10.44 -19.46
CA LEU A 98 -12.86 11.28 -20.62
C LEU A 98 -12.42 10.50 -21.87
N ALA A 99 -11.59 9.46 -21.71
CA ALA A 99 -11.22 8.56 -22.79
C ALA A 99 -12.42 7.77 -23.32
N VAL A 100 -13.27 7.26 -22.42
CA VAL A 100 -14.51 6.54 -22.76
C VAL A 100 -15.49 7.48 -23.49
N ASP A 101 -15.72 8.69 -22.96
CA ASP A 101 -16.60 9.68 -23.61
C ASP A 101 -16.08 10.05 -25.01
N ALA A 102 -14.79 10.32 -25.16
CA ALA A 102 -14.18 10.57 -26.46
C ALA A 102 -14.32 9.36 -27.42
N GLY A 103 -14.30 8.13 -26.89
CA GLY A 103 -14.53 6.90 -27.64
C GLY A 103 -15.96 6.80 -28.19
N HIS A 104 -16.96 7.19 -27.41
CA HIS A 104 -18.36 7.28 -27.88
C HIS A 104 -18.52 8.31 -28.98
N GLN A 105 -17.70 9.37 -28.99
CA GLN A 105 -17.68 10.40 -30.02
C GLN A 105 -16.80 10.03 -31.23
N MET A 106 -16.19 8.82 -31.27
CA MET A 106 -15.28 8.36 -32.32
C MET A 106 -14.08 9.30 -32.56
N LYS A 107 -13.55 9.94 -31.49
CA LYS A 107 -12.44 10.91 -31.57
C LYS A 107 -11.12 10.24 -31.12
N GLN A 108 -10.50 9.48 -32.04
CA GLN A 108 -9.28 8.69 -31.81
C GLN A 108 -8.18 9.46 -31.04
N SER A 109 -7.82 10.65 -31.54
CA SER A 109 -6.74 11.45 -30.93
C SER A 109 -7.00 11.82 -29.47
N LYS A 110 -8.27 12.11 -29.12
CA LYS A 110 -8.64 12.41 -27.73
C LYS A 110 -8.61 11.17 -26.87
N VAL A 111 -9.11 10.03 -27.40
CA VAL A 111 -9.02 8.73 -26.69
C VAL A 111 -7.56 8.41 -26.38
N ALA A 112 -6.68 8.48 -27.37
CA ALA A 112 -5.25 8.22 -27.18
C ALA A 112 -4.63 9.16 -26.15
N PHE A 113 -4.92 10.46 -26.20
CA PHE A 113 -4.39 11.43 -25.25
C PHE A 113 -4.83 11.14 -23.81
N TYR A 114 -6.12 10.92 -23.57
CA TYR A 114 -6.62 10.64 -22.22
C TYR A 114 -6.16 9.28 -21.70
N MET A 115 -6.08 8.26 -22.54
CA MET A 115 -5.50 6.96 -22.14
C MET A 115 -4.03 7.07 -21.76
N LEU A 116 -3.25 7.89 -22.48
CA LEU A 116 -1.85 8.15 -22.12
C LEU A 116 -1.73 8.78 -20.74
N LEU A 117 -2.58 9.77 -20.44
CA LEU A 117 -2.62 10.37 -19.09
C LEU A 117 -3.02 9.36 -18.00
N THR A 118 -3.96 8.48 -18.30
CA THR A 118 -4.36 7.39 -17.38
C THR A 118 -3.19 6.44 -17.10
N ILE A 119 -2.48 6.01 -18.15
CA ILE A 119 -1.29 5.15 -18.01
C ILE A 119 -0.22 5.85 -17.17
N PHE A 120 0.05 7.12 -17.43
CA PHE A 120 1.04 7.88 -16.69
C PHE A 120 0.66 8.03 -15.20
N GLY A 121 -0.59 8.35 -14.90
CA GLY A 121 -1.10 8.39 -13.52
C GLY A 121 -0.97 7.04 -12.80
N GLY A 122 -1.30 5.94 -13.49
CA GLY A 122 -1.14 4.59 -12.94
C GLY A 122 0.32 4.22 -12.67
N LEU A 123 1.24 4.61 -13.55
CA LEU A 123 2.69 4.37 -13.34
C LEU A 123 3.23 5.19 -12.16
N ILE A 124 2.80 6.44 -12.00
CA ILE A 124 3.17 7.26 -10.83
C ILE A 124 2.68 6.58 -9.56
N PHE A 125 1.42 6.12 -9.54
CA PHE A 125 0.87 5.44 -8.36
C PHE A 125 1.64 4.17 -8.00
N VAL A 126 1.92 3.29 -8.96
CA VAL A 126 2.70 2.06 -8.71
C VAL A 126 4.11 2.38 -8.21
N GLY A 127 4.76 3.39 -8.79
CA GLY A 127 6.07 3.86 -8.35
C GLY A 127 6.03 4.42 -6.92
N SER A 128 5.00 5.18 -6.59
CA SER A 128 4.76 5.73 -5.25
C SER A 128 4.55 4.63 -4.22
N GLN A 129 3.76 3.61 -4.55
CA GLN A 129 3.54 2.47 -3.66
C GLN A 129 4.81 1.66 -3.43
N ALA A 130 5.62 1.46 -4.47
CA ALA A 130 6.91 0.77 -4.34
C ALA A 130 7.89 1.56 -3.44
N TRP A 131 7.88 2.89 -3.53
CA TRP A 131 8.68 3.75 -2.67
C TRP A 131 8.19 3.70 -1.21
N GLU A 132 6.90 3.77 -0.97
CA GLU A 132 6.30 3.63 0.37
C GLU A 132 6.65 2.28 1.02
N TRP A 133 6.61 1.21 0.25
CA TRP A 133 7.07 -0.10 0.74
C TRP A 133 8.54 -0.08 1.11
N SER A 134 9.39 0.52 0.28
CA SER A 134 10.82 0.61 0.55
C SER A 134 11.10 1.34 1.86
N THR A 135 10.41 2.47 2.12
CA THR A 135 10.57 3.21 3.39
C THR A 135 10.05 2.43 4.58
N PHE A 136 8.91 1.77 4.46
CA PHE A 136 8.33 0.97 5.54
C PHE A 136 9.18 -0.27 5.88
N ILE A 137 9.78 -0.93 4.87
CA ILE A 137 10.67 -2.08 5.06
C ILE A 137 11.98 -1.66 5.73
N ASN A 138 12.56 -0.55 5.30
CA ASN A 138 13.85 -0.10 5.85
C ASN A 138 13.73 0.50 7.26
N GLY A 139 12.60 1.17 7.57
CA GLY A 139 12.41 1.94 8.79
C GLY A 139 13.36 3.13 8.91
N ASP A 140 13.15 3.97 9.90
CA ASP A 140 13.98 5.17 10.12
C ASP A 140 14.48 5.31 11.54
N TYR A 141 13.70 4.79 12.51
CA TYR A 141 13.99 5.02 13.91
C TYR A 141 14.65 3.83 14.59
N GLY A 142 14.25 2.64 14.19
CA GLY A 142 14.56 1.43 14.90
C GLY A 142 13.84 1.32 16.25
N ALA A 143 13.77 0.12 16.77
CA ALA A 143 13.13 -0.18 18.03
C ALA A 143 13.78 -1.40 18.68
N VAL A 144 13.47 -1.67 19.95
CA VAL A 144 13.91 -2.87 20.64
C VAL A 144 12.73 -3.81 20.87
N LYS A 145 12.87 -5.04 20.42
CA LYS A 145 11.94 -6.13 20.71
C LYS A 145 12.28 -6.74 22.05
N THR A 146 11.28 -6.90 22.91
CA THR A 146 11.42 -7.55 24.21
C THR A 146 11.33 -9.07 24.10
N LYS A 147 11.75 -9.77 25.15
CA LYS A 147 11.58 -11.24 25.29
C LYS A 147 10.10 -11.66 25.22
N GLY A 148 9.18 -10.78 25.62
CA GLY A 148 7.73 -10.98 25.51
C GLY A 148 7.14 -10.64 24.14
N GLY A 149 7.96 -10.18 23.17
CA GLY A 149 7.50 -9.82 21.83
C GLY A 149 7.03 -8.36 21.67
N ASN A 150 6.93 -7.59 22.75
CA ASN A 150 6.54 -6.19 22.68
C ASN A 150 7.66 -5.32 22.12
N ILE A 151 7.28 -4.23 21.49
CA ILE A 151 8.21 -3.25 20.87
C ILE A 151 8.38 -2.05 21.82
N LEU A 152 9.63 -1.67 22.03
CA LEU A 152 10.03 -0.49 22.77
C LEU A 152 10.60 0.55 21.80
N GLN A 153 10.01 1.73 21.79
CA GLN A 153 10.40 2.86 20.96
C GLN A 153 11.06 3.93 21.81
N PHE A 154 11.93 4.73 21.21
CA PHE A 154 12.66 5.79 21.90
C PHE A 154 12.08 7.16 21.55
N ILE A 155 11.94 8.02 22.53
CA ILE A 155 11.44 9.38 22.40
C ILE A 155 12.30 10.36 23.22
N ASP A 156 12.31 11.59 22.78
CA ASP A 156 12.87 12.70 23.56
C ASP A 156 11.87 13.19 24.61
N SER A 157 12.33 13.35 25.86
CA SER A 157 11.48 13.74 27.00
C SER A 157 10.88 15.15 26.92
N HIS A 158 11.44 16.02 26.09
CA HIS A 158 11.01 17.43 25.96
C HIS A 158 10.10 17.62 24.75
N SER A 159 10.47 17.06 23.60
CA SER A 159 9.73 17.21 22.37
C SER A 159 8.66 16.15 22.14
N HIS A 160 8.77 15.01 22.85
CA HIS A 160 7.96 13.81 22.64
C HIS A 160 8.05 13.20 21.23
N HIS A 161 9.00 13.70 20.39
CA HIS A 161 9.26 13.11 19.08
C HIS A 161 10.07 11.83 19.20
N ARG A 162 9.91 10.94 18.23
CA ARG A 162 10.71 9.72 18.13
C ARG A 162 12.18 10.08 17.90
N VAL A 163 13.06 9.32 18.55
CA VAL A 163 14.52 9.43 18.39
C VAL A 163 15.01 8.14 17.75
N ALA A 164 15.80 8.26 16.70
CA ALA A 164 16.39 7.12 16.03
C ALA A 164 17.51 6.50 16.88
N LEU A 165 17.69 5.20 16.75
CA LEU A 165 18.81 4.51 17.41
C LEU A 165 20.16 5.10 17.01
N ASP A 166 20.31 5.52 15.76
CA ASP A 166 21.52 6.13 15.21
C ASP A 166 21.88 7.48 15.86
N ASP A 167 20.92 8.16 16.51
CA ASP A 167 21.14 9.46 17.13
C ASP A 167 21.80 9.34 18.51
N PHE A 168 21.68 8.21 19.20
CA PHE A 168 22.18 8.07 20.56
C PHE A 168 22.98 6.79 20.82
N ALA A 169 22.80 5.72 20.06
CA ALA A 169 23.53 4.49 20.23
C ALA A 169 24.84 4.54 19.40
N HIS A 170 25.93 4.06 19.99
CA HIS A 170 27.23 4.03 19.33
C HIS A 170 27.69 2.59 19.10
N LYS A 171 28.10 2.26 17.88
CA LYS A 171 28.66 0.94 17.55
C LYS A 171 30.07 0.84 18.09
N HIS A 172 30.32 -0.14 18.94
CA HIS A 172 31.67 -0.44 19.43
C HIS A 172 32.45 -1.34 18.45
N HIS A 173 31.76 -2.13 17.61
CA HIS A 173 32.41 -3.04 16.65
C HIS A 173 31.78 -2.91 15.28
N SER A 174 32.57 -2.48 14.28
CA SER A 174 32.13 -2.30 12.90
C SER A 174 32.01 -3.60 12.09
N ASP A 175 32.60 -4.70 12.58
CA ASP A 175 32.81 -5.92 11.79
C ASP A 175 31.99 -7.12 12.31
N ARG A 176 30.79 -6.87 12.79
CA ARG A 176 29.90 -7.95 13.21
C ARG A 176 29.33 -8.68 12.01
N ILE A 177 29.74 -9.93 11.83
CA ILE A 177 29.13 -10.86 10.91
C ILE A 177 28.25 -11.78 11.76
N GLN A 178 26.94 -11.74 11.56
CA GLN A 178 26.02 -12.69 12.14
C GLN A 178 25.74 -13.76 11.09
N HIS A 179 26.14 -14.98 11.38
CA HIS A 179 25.76 -16.13 10.56
C HIS A 179 24.37 -16.60 11.01
N GLU A 180 23.33 -16.25 10.25
CA GLU A 180 22.04 -16.92 10.39
C GLU A 180 22.02 -18.17 9.53
N GLU A 181 21.68 -19.31 10.12
CA GLU A 181 21.37 -20.52 9.35
C GLU A 181 20.06 -20.29 8.60
N ALA A 182 20.15 -19.88 7.35
CA ALA A 182 19.03 -19.81 6.46
C ALA A 182 18.69 -21.22 6.00
N ASN A 183 17.66 -21.84 6.54
CA ASN A 183 17.16 -23.17 6.23
C ASN A 183 16.95 -23.36 4.71
N GLY A 184 18.03 -23.62 3.96
CA GLY A 184 17.98 -23.99 2.55
C GLY A 184 17.51 -22.92 1.56
N LEU A 185 17.40 -21.67 1.95
CA LEU A 185 17.03 -20.58 1.05
C LEU A 185 18.26 -20.00 0.35
N TRP A 186 18.13 -19.81 -0.96
CA TRP A 186 19.18 -19.44 -1.92
C TRP A 186 19.70 -18.00 -1.79
N PHE A 187 19.05 -17.18 -0.99
CA PHE A 187 19.39 -15.78 -0.80
C PHE A 187 19.81 -15.53 0.63
N TYR A 188 21.06 -15.85 0.88
CA TYR A 188 21.73 -15.49 2.11
C TYR A 188 22.39 -14.12 1.88
N ASP A 189 21.81 -13.09 2.49
CA ASP A 189 22.44 -11.77 2.51
C ASP A 189 23.15 -11.60 3.85
N GLU A 190 24.47 -11.71 3.83
CA GLU A 190 25.31 -11.49 5.02
C GLU A 190 25.34 -10.02 5.46
N GLY A 191 24.65 -9.13 4.76
CA GLY A 191 24.78 -7.69 4.87
C GLY A 191 23.84 -6.99 5.83
N THR A 192 22.74 -7.59 6.24
CA THR A 192 21.71 -6.91 7.07
C THR A 192 21.71 -7.40 8.51
N LEU A 193 22.76 -7.10 9.21
CA LEU A 193 22.83 -7.30 10.65
C LEU A 193 22.08 -6.22 11.40
N PRO A 194 21.51 -6.56 12.59
CA PRO A 194 21.09 -5.52 13.51
C PRO A 194 22.27 -4.58 13.73
N THR A 195 22.04 -3.32 13.44
CA THR A 195 23.11 -2.30 13.46
C THR A 195 23.71 -2.13 14.83
N TYR A 196 22.98 -2.47 15.89
CA TYR A 196 23.36 -2.31 17.30
C TYR A 196 23.09 -3.58 18.11
N SER A 197 23.86 -3.78 19.18
CA SER A 197 23.52 -4.73 20.24
C SER A 197 22.64 -4.05 21.29
N ILE A 198 21.96 -4.85 22.10
CA ILE A 198 21.18 -4.33 23.22
C ILE A 198 22.05 -3.55 24.21
N ASP A 199 23.28 -4.01 24.46
CA ASP A 199 24.23 -3.35 25.38
C ASP A 199 24.62 -1.96 24.86
N GLU A 200 24.87 -1.80 23.56
CA GLU A 200 25.18 -0.50 22.95
C GLU A 200 24.00 0.47 23.03
N VAL A 201 22.76 -0.03 22.90
CA VAL A 201 21.55 0.78 23.09
C VAL A 201 21.37 1.20 24.54
N ILE A 202 21.66 0.29 25.49
CA ILE A 202 21.64 0.61 26.94
C ILE A 202 22.66 1.69 27.25
N GLU A 203 23.91 1.54 26.81
CA GLU A 203 24.97 2.53 27.04
C GLU A 203 24.64 3.88 26.42
N GLY A 204 24.17 3.90 25.18
CA GLY A 204 23.72 5.13 24.53
C GLY A 204 22.57 5.82 25.25
N MET A 205 21.60 5.04 25.73
CA MET A 205 20.51 5.55 26.53
C MET A 205 21.01 6.08 27.89
N GLU A 206 21.97 5.42 28.57
CA GLU A 206 22.55 5.90 29.82
C GLU A 206 23.28 7.24 29.63
N ALA A 207 24.01 7.38 28.53
CA ALA A 207 24.73 8.60 28.18
C ALA A 207 23.76 9.76 27.81
N SER A 208 22.55 9.48 27.39
CA SER A 208 21.56 10.46 26.93
C SER A 208 20.37 10.56 27.89
N PRO A 209 20.41 11.45 28.89
CA PRO A 209 19.40 11.52 29.98
C PRO A 209 18.00 11.93 29.47
N ASN A 210 17.90 12.55 28.33
CA ASN A 210 16.63 13.04 27.77
C ASN A 210 15.83 11.96 27.03
N ILE A 211 16.38 10.76 26.84
CA ILE A 211 15.70 9.70 26.09
C ILE A 211 14.88 8.83 27.05
N LEU A 212 13.62 8.64 26.69
CA LEU A 212 12.67 7.79 27.39
C LEU A 212 12.20 6.66 26.46
N ILE A 213 11.63 5.62 27.04
CA ILE A 213 10.99 4.54 26.30
C ILE A 213 9.49 4.76 26.26
N ARG A 214 8.94 4.58 25.08
CA ARG A 214 7.52 4.50 24.79
C ARG A 214 7.18 3.06 24.41
N THR A 215 6.18 2.49 25.04
CA THR A 215 5.71 1.14 24.73
C THR A 215 4.71 1.16 23.58
N GLN A 216 4.44 0.01 22.97
CA GLN A 216 3.38 -0.12 21.97
C GLN A 216 1.97 -0.08 22.55
N ILE A 217 1.80 -0.17 23.86
CA ILE A 217 0.49 -0.25 24.53
C ILE A 217 -0.10 1.16 24.63
N LEU A 218 -1.33 1.30 24.16
CA LEU A 218 -2.08 2.55 24.23
C LEU A 218 -2.65 2.75 25.65
N ASP A 219 -2.69 3.99 26.09
CA ASP A 219 -3.38 4.42 27.29
C ASP A 219 -4.87 4.68 27.05
N GLU A 220 -5.60 5.15 28.06
CA GLU A 220 -7.03 5.48 27.96
C GLU A 220 -7.32 6.64 26.99
N ALA A 221 -6.33 7.47 26.68
CA ALA A 221 -6.42 8.56 25.71
C ALA A 221 -6.14 8.10 24.26
N GLY A 222 -5.70 6.86 24.07
CA GLY A 222 -5.31 6.30 22.78
C GLY A 222 -3.89 6.66 22.36
N GLU A 223 -3.08 7.15 23.30
CA GLU A 223 -1.67 7.44 23.09
C GLU A 223 -0.77 6.34 23.65
N LYS A 224 0.41 6.17 23.07
CA LYS A 224 1.35 5.15 23.56
C LYS A 224 1.93 5.52 24.91
N THR A 225 1.94 4.59 25.84
CA THR A 225 2.39 4.78 27.21
C THR A 225 3.89 5.09 27.25
N ILE A 226 4.25 6.22 27.86
CA ILE A 226 5.65 6.64 28.09
C ILE A 226 6.05 6.22 29.50
N LEU A 227 7.20 5.55 29.60
CA LEU A 227 7.77 5.11 30.86
C LEU A 227 8.65 6.19 31.50
N SER A 228 8.72 6.19 32.82
CA SER A 228 9.72 7.00 33.52
C SER A 228 11.15 6.56 33.16
N ARG A 229 12.13 7.42 33.42
CA ARG A 229 13.54 7.13 33.09
C ARG A 229 14.04 5.84 33.75
N GLU A 230 13.71 5.64 34.99
CA GLU A 230 14.13 4.44 35.77
C GLU A 230 13.48 3.18 35.21
N GLU A 231 12.17 3.23 34.96
CA GLU A 231 11.42 2.12 34.37
C GLU A 231 11.92 1.81 32.95
N SER A 232 12.23 2.83 32.15
CA SER A 232 12.78 2.70 30.81
C SER A 232 14.10 1.90 30.79
N LEU A 233 15.05 2.24 31.68
CA LEU A 233 16.31 1.51 31.79
C LEU A 233 16.12 0.10 32.34
N ASN A 234 15.23 -0.06 33.31
CA ASN A 234 14.96 -1.36 33.91
C ASN A 234 14.32 -2.34 32.94
N ILE A 235 13.33 -1.88 32.14
CA ILE A 235 12.67 -2.73 31.15
C ILE A 235 13.64 -3.12 30.02
N LEU A 236 14.48 -2.19 29.57
CA LEU A 236 15.46 -2.44 28.53
C LEU A 236 16.49 -3.49 28.97
N ARG A 237 17.04 -3.35 30.17
CA ARG A 237 18.02 -4.29 30.73
C ARG A 237 17.44 -5.68 31.03
N ALA A 238 16.21 -5.73 31.57
CA ALA A 238 15.58 -6.98 31.94
C ALA A 238 15.00 -7.74 30.74
N ASN A 239 14.38 -7.02 29.83
CA ASN A 239 13.51 -7.59 28.79
C ASN A 239 14.01 -7.37 27.36
N GLY A 240 14.99 -6.52 27.08
CA GLY A 240 15.55 -6.34 25.74
C GLY A 240 16.06 -7.65 25.15
N LYS A 241 15.71 -7.92 23.88
CA LYS A 241 16.08 -9.15 23.16
C LYS A 241 16.85 -8.87 21.87
N SER A 242 16.29 -8.09 20.99
CA SER A 242 16.85 -7.80 19.65
C SER A 242 16.46 -6.41 19.18
N ILE A 243 17.25 -5.88 18.25
CA ILE A 243 16.92 -4.64 17.55
C ILE A 243 16.01 -4.99 16.36
N VAL A 244 15.05 -4.13 16.08
CA VAL A 244 14.13 -4.22 14.94
C VAL A 244 14.23 -2.92 14.17
N ASN A 245 14.53 -3.02 12.88
CA ASN A 245 14.53 -1.90 11.96
C ASN A 245 13.47 -2.12 10.89
N GLY A 246 12.60 -1.14 10.70
CA GLY A 246 11.52 -1.20 9.74
C GLY A 246 10.49 -2.29 10.03
N ALA A 247 9.87 -2.79 8.97
CA ALA A 247 8.83 -3.79 9.05
C ALA A 247 9.02 -4.90 8.02
N ASN A 248 8.78 -6.12 8.46
CA ASN A 248 8.71 -7.31 7.61
C ASN A 248 7.60 -8.25 8.13
N LEU A 249 7.51 -9.47 7.60
CA LEU A 249 6.49 -10.46 8.01
C LEU A 249 6.65 -10.98 9.45
N TRP A 250 7.77 -10.73 10.12
CA TRP A 250 8.07 -11.26 11.46
C TRP A 250 8.21 -10.17 12.51
N GLU A 251 8.56 -8.97 12.09
CA GLU A 251 8.92 -7.87 12.96
C GLU A 251 8.42 -6.55 12.38
N ASN A 252 8.09 -5.62 13.29
CA ASN A 252 7.61 -4.29 12.93
C ASN A 252 8.03 -3.29 14.02
N GLU A 253 8.88 -2.31 13.67
CA GLU A 253 9.34 -1.29 14.62
C GLU A 253 8.25 -0.35 15.12
N TYR A 254 7.11 -0.31 14.41
CA TYR A 254 5.98 0.55 14.77
C TYR A 254 5.01 -0.10 15.75
N GLY A 255 5.08 -1.41 15.94
CA GLY A 255 4.21 -2.16 16.85
C GLY A 255 3.98 -3.60 16.41
N MET A 256 2.72 -4.03 16.34
CA MET A 256 2.38 -5.41 16.05
C MET A 256 2.75 -5.82 14.60
N PRO A 257 3.46 -6.97 14.39
CA PRO A 257 3.82 -7.44 13.05
C PRO A 257 2.62 -7.69 12.14
N LEU A 258 1.49 -8.13 12.68
CA LEU A 258 0.28 -8.42 11.92
C LEU A 258 -0.25 -7.22 11.11
N PHE A 259 -0.01 -5.98 11.58
CA PHE A 259 -0.29 -4.77 10.80
C PHE A 259 0.51 -4.75 9.51
N ALA A 260 1.81 -5.03 9.58
CA ALA A 260 2.68 -5.07 8.41
C ALA A 260 2.28 -6.19 7.44
N ASP A 261 1.91 -7.37 7.95
CA ASP A 261 1.43 -8.49 7.14
C ASP A 261 0.21 -8.11 6.31
N PHE A 262 -0.80 -7.53 6.96
CA PHE A 262 -1.99 -7.07 6.24
C PHE A 262 -1.69 -5.94 5.28
N PHE A 263 -0.83 -5.00 5.67
CA PHE A 263 -0.44 -3.90 4.82
C PHE A 263 0.21 -4.40 3.53
N PHE A 264 1.25 -5.21 3.62
CA PHE A 264 1.94 -5.76 2.45
C PHE A 264 1.01 -6.64 1.61
N PHE A 265 0.18 -7.46 2.23
CA PHE A 265 -0.71 -8.34 1.50
C PHE A 265 -1.79 -7.58 0.75
N ILE A 266 -2.53 -6.68 1.41
CA ILE A 266 -3.68 -5.98 0.81
C ILE A 266 -3.21 -4.93 -0.20
N THR A 267 -2.19 -4.12 0.14
CA THR A 267 -1.65 -3.12 -0.79
C THR A 267 -0.89 -3.78 -1.94
N GLY A 268 -0.25 -4.93 -1.72
CA GLY A 268 0.41 -5.71 -2.78
C GLY A 268 -0.58 -6.35 -3.74
N PHE A 269 -1.65 -6.93 -3.22
CA PHE A 269 -2.71 -7.49 -4.04
C PHE A 269 -3.41 -6.40 -4.87
N HIS A 270 -3.69 -5.23 -4.25
CA HIS A 270 -4.17 -4.05 -4.95
C HIS A 270 -3.17 -3.54 -5.99
N GLY A 271 -1.91 -3.39 -5.61
CA GLY A 271 -0.83 -2.95 -6.50
C GLY A 271 -0.65 -3.85 -7.73
N PHE A 272 -0.82 -5.16 -7.56
CA PHE A 272 -0.85 -6.11 -8.69
C PHE A 272 -2.01 -5.81 -9.65
N HIS A 273 -3.21 -5.48 -9.12
CA HIS A 273 -4.35 -5.09 -9.94
C HIS A 273 -4.12 -3.77 -10.67
N VAL A 274 -3.56 -2.76 -10.00
CA VAL A 274 -3.18 -1.50 -10.66
C VAL A 274 -2.16 -1.76 -11.77
N PHE A 275 -1.12 -2.53 -11.50
CA PHE A 275 -0.07 -2.84 -12.46
C PHE A 275 -0.63 -3.60 -13.68
N SER A 276 -1.46 -4.62 -13.46
CA SER A 276 -2.13 -5.33 -14.55
C SER A 276 -3.05 -4.41 -15.35
N GLY A 277 -3.75 -3.49 -14.68
CA GLY A 277 -4.56 -2.46 -15.31
C GLY A 277 -3.75 -1.52 -16.18
N VAL A 278 -2.55 -1.11 -15.75
CA VAL A 278 -1.62 -0.32 -16.55
C VAL A 278 -1.21 -1.08 -17.83
N ILE A 279 -0.84 -2.36 -17.71
CA ILE A 279 -0.48 -3.20 -18.86
C ILE A 279 -1.65 -3.30 -19.85
N ILE A 280 -2.84 -3.57 -19.36
CA ILE A 280 -4.04 -3.67 -20.20
C ILE A 280 -4.29 -2.33 -20.90
N ASN A 281 -4.19 -1.20 -20.18
CA ASN A 281 -4.35 0.14 -20.76
C ASN A 281 -3.31 0.40 -21.85
N ILE A 282 -2.05 -0.02 -21.68
CA ILE A 282 -1.00 0.10 -22.69
C ILE A 282 -1.37 -0.69 -23.96
N ILE A 283 -1.83 -1.93 -23.82
CA ILE A 283 -2.23 -2.79 -24.94
C ILE A 283 -3.40 -2.13 -25.71
N ILE A 284 -4.41 -1.62 -25.02
CA ILE A 284 -5.56 -0.97 -25.62
C ILE A 284 -5.15 0.36 -26.26
N PHE A 285 -4.29 1.14 -25.64
CA PHE A 285 -3.73 2.38 -26.18
C PHE A 285 -3.04 2.17 -27.53
N PHE A 286 -2.22 1.14 -27.67
CA PHE A 286 -1.61 0.81 -28.97
C PHE A 286 -2.66 0.43 -30.02
N ASN A 287 -3.70 -0.31 -29.65
CA ASN A 287 -4.80 -0.63 -30.54
C ASN A 287 -5.61 0.62 -30.96
N VAL A 288 -5.75 1.60 -30.07
CA VAL A 288 -6.34 2.91 -30.40
C VAL A 288 -5.48 3.62 -31.46
N ILE A 289 -4.16 3.74 -31.25
CA ILE A 289 -3.24 4.41 -32.18
C ILE A 289 -3.26 3.75 -33.58
N LEU A 290 -3.29 2.42 -33.62
CA LEU A 290 -3.35 1.66 -34.88
C LEU A 290 -4.70 1.78 -35.60
N GLY A 291 -5.68 2.49 -35.02
CA GLY A 291 -7.01 2.66 -35.59
C GLY A 291 -7.84 1.39 -35.65
N THR A 292 -7.54 0.40 -34.79
CA THR A 292 -8.25 -0.88 -34.74
C THR A 292 -9.73 -0.68 -34.41
N TYR A 293 -10.02 0.21 -33.45
CA TYR A 293 -11.39 0.46 -32.97
C TYR A 293 -12.19 1.36 -33.94
N GLU A 294 -11.56 2.25 -34.63
CA GLU A 294 -12.19 3.02 -35.74
C GLU A 294 -12.67 2.11 -36.85
N LYS A 295 -11.81 1.16 -37.27
CA LYS A 295 -12.17 0.15 -38.27
C LYS A 295 -13.33 -0.74 -37.82
N ARG A 296 -13.45 -1.01 -36.49
CA ARG A 296 -14.56 -1.76 -35.91
C ARG A 296 -15.83 -0.94 -35.71
N GLY A 297 -15.73 0.40 -35.76
CA GLY A 297 -16.86 1.30 -35.56
C GLY A 297 -17.32 1.47 -34.11
N HIS A 298 -16.55 0.98 -33.14
CA HIS A 298 -16.86 1.14 -31.70
C HIS A 298 -15.64 1.00 -30.82
N TYR A 299 -15.62 1.69 -29.67
CA TYR A 299 -14.57 1.69 -28.64
C TYR A 299 -14.94 0.88 -27.39
N GLU A 300 -15.73 -0.17 -27.54
CA GLU A 300 -16.22 -0.98 -26.41
C GLU A 300 -15.11 -1.56 -25.52
N MET A 301 -13.92 -1.84 -26.08
CA MET A 301 -12.78 -2.32 -25.30
C MET A 301 -12.22 -1.24 -24.36
N VAL A 302 -12.22 0.03 -24.76
CA VAL A 302 -11.82 1.15 -23.89
C VAL A 302 -12.80 1.28 -22.72
N GLU A 303 -14.08 1.09 -22.99
CA GLU A 303 -15.11 1.10 -21.94
C GLU A 303 -14.96 -0.06 -20.94
N LYS A 304 -14.66 -1.28 -21.42
CA LYS A 304 -14.42 -2.44 -20.54
C LYS A 304 -13.18 -2.24 -19.65
N VAL A 305 -12.11 -1.72 -20.21
CA VAL A 305 -10.90 -1.41 -19.44
C VAL A 305 -11.15 -0.25 -18.49
N GLY A 306 -11.98 0.71 -18.86
CA GLY A 306 -12.44 1.78 -17.98
C GLY A 306 -13.18 1.25 -16.74
N LEU A 307 -14.08 0.28 -16.92
CA LEU A 307 -14.77 -0.37 -15.79
C LEU A 307 -13.77 -1.04 -14.84
N TYR A 308 -12.77 -1.74 -15.37
CA TYR A 308 -11.73 -2.35 -14.54
C TYR A 308 -10.91 -1.29 -13.79
N TRP A 309 -10.51 -0.21 -14.47
CA TRP A 309 -9.72 0.87 -13.87
C TRP A 309 -10.46 1.58 -12.73
N HIS A 310 -11.72 1.88 -12.92
CA HIS A 310 -12.57 2.50 -11.88
C HIS A 310 -12.79 1.58 -10.69
N PHE A 311 -12.89 0.27 -10.93
CA PHE A 311 -12.98 -0.70 -9.84
C PHE A 311 -11.71 -0.69 -8.99
N VAL A 312 -10.53 -0.72 -9.63
CA VAL A 312 -9.23 -0.68 -8.92
C VAL A 312 -9.09 0.60 -8.11
N ASP A 313 -9.49 1.75 -8.68
CA ASP A 313 -9.51 3.04 -7.98
C ASP A 313 -10.48 3.02 -6.77
N LEU A 314 -11.67 2.46 -6.94
CA LEU A 314 -12.63 2.30 -5.85
C LEU A 314 -12.08 1.44 -4.71
N VAL A 315 -11.41 0.34 -5.02
CA VAL A 315 -10.77 -0.53 -4.01
C VAL A 315 -9.71 0.25 -3.25
N TRP A 316 -8.92 1.11 -3.93
CA TRP A 316 -7.93 1.95 -3.26
C TRP A 316 -8.57 2.88 -2.22
N VAL A 317 -9.71 3.47 -2.50
CA VAL A 317 -10.43 4.32 -1.53
C VAL A 317 -10.73 3.56 -0.24
N PHE A 318 -11.13 2.30 -0.33
CA PHE A 318 -11.33 1.45 0.86
C PHE A 318 -10.00 1.15 1.56
N VAL A 319 -8.97 0.74 0.81
CA VAL A 319 -7.63 0.48 1.38
C VAL A 319 -7.11 1.73 2.09
N PHE A 320 -7.18 2.89 1.46
CA PHE A 320 -6.80 4.17 2.04
C PHE A 320 -7.57 4.46 3.34
N THR A 321 -8.88 4.29 3.33
CA THR A 321 -9.71 4.56 4.51
C THR A 321 -9.32 3.66 5.69
N PHE A 322 -9.17 2.36 5.45
CA PHE A 322 -8.95 1.40 6.55
C PHE A 322 -7.52 1.36 7.09
N PHE A 323 -6.52 1.61 6.26
CA PHE A 323 -5.11 1.57 6.71
C PHE A 323 -4.59 2.91 7.18
N TYR A 324 -5.09 4.01 6.62
CA TYR A 324 -4.50 5.32 6.85
C TYR A 324 -5.41 6.27 7.65
N LEU A 325 -6.74 6.15 7.57
CA LEU A 325 -7.66 7.08 8.23
C LEU A 325 -8.36 6.50 9.46
N VAL A 326 -8.45 5.22 9.59
CA VAL A 326 -9.08 4.52 10.69
C VAL A 326 -8.01 3.75 11.46
#